data_cdca625a237cfa7ef7d13cd90e0c601d
#
_entry.id   cdca625a237cfa7ef7d13cd90e0c601d
#
_cell.length_a   1.000
_cell.length_b   1.000
_cell.length_c   1.000
_cell.angle_alpha   90.00
_cell.angle_beta   90.00
_cell.angle_gamma   90.00
#
_symmetry.space_group_name_H-M   'P 1'
#
loop_
_entity.id
_entity.type
_entity.pdbx_description
1 polymer ?
#
loop_
_entity_poly.entity_id
_entity_poly.type
_entity_poly.pdbx_seq_one_letter_code
_entity_poly.pdbx_strand_id
1 'polypeptide(L)'
;MPTLSSRAKSINKEFKERKRARGETNVDWLRSQWRNDRVAILLVGGTSLVDFRLRVAQSHFRNDLTPSHWSHVALLGHGEAKSLATTPLYEISLMPAEGFGFPPASNGVQKTVLGKYADTKNFPNIAILHLPA
;
A
#
# COMPACT_ATOMS: atom_id res chain seq x y z
N MET A 1 -31.06 7.71 -10.90
CA MET A 1 -29.79 7.63 -10.14
C MET A 1 -29.37 6.18 -10.02
N PRO A 2 -28.13 5.82 -10.35
CA PRO A 2 -27.67 4.46 -10.11
C PRO A 2 -27.64 4.19 -8.59
N THR A 3 -28.16 3.07 -8.18
CA THR A 3 -28.13 2.64 -6.79
C THR A 3 -26.70 2.45 -6.31
N LEU A 4 -26.42 2.67 -5.03
CA LEU A 4 -25.11 2.45 -4.40
C LEU A 4 -24.52 1.07 -4.75
N SER A 5 -25.37 0.06 -4.92
CA SER A 5 -24.94 -1.29 -5.30
C SER A 5 -24.40 -1.38 -6.73
N SER A 6 -24.91 -0.59 -7.68
CA SER A 6 -24.42 -0.58 -9.06
C SER A 6 -23.07 0.15 -9.16
N ARG A 7 -22.87 1.18 -8.33
CA ARG A 7 -21.60 1.92 -8.26
C ARG A 7 -20.50 1.08 -7.61
N ALA A 8 -20.82 0.33 -6.55
CA ALA A 8 -19.89 -0.61 -5.93
C ALA A 8 -19.50 -1.75 -6.88
N LYS A 9 -20.43 -2.27 -7.66
CA LYS A 9 -20.16 -3.29 -8.69
C LYS A 9 -19.29 -2.76 -9.84
N SER A 10 -19.44 -1.50 -10.20
CA SER A 10 -18.61 -0.84 -11.21
C SER A 10 -17.17 -0.65 -10.73
N ILE A 11 -16.98 -0.22 -9.48
CA ILE A 11 -15.66 -0.04 -8.87
C ILE A 11 -14.94 -1.39 -8.76
N ASN A 12 -15.63 -2.45 -8.35
CA ASN A 12 -15.04 -3.78 -8.21
C ASN A 12 -14.57 -4.40 -9.54
N LYS A 13 -15.06 -3.94 -10.67
CA LYS A 13 -14.59 -4.41 -11.99
C LYS A 13 -13.21 -3.86 -12.37
N GLU A 14 -12.77 -2.78 -11.75
CA GLU A 14 -11.49 -2.14 -12.01
C GLU A 14 -10.35 -2.72 -11.16
N PHE A 15 -10.67 -3.42 -10.07
CA PHE A 15 -9.68 -4.04 -9.21
C PHE A 15 -9.46 -5.50 -9.61
N LYS A 16 -8.20 -5.81 -9.92
CA LYS A 16 -7.76 -7.19 -10.16
C LYS A 16 -7.08 -7.71 -8.91
N GLU A 17 -7.64 -8.76 -8.34
CA GLU A 17 -7.00 -9.50 -7.25
C GLU A 17 -6.16 -10.63 -7.85
N ARG A 18 -4.89 -10.71 -7.44
CA ARG A 18 -4.01 -11.83 -7.72
C ARG A 18 -3.35 -12.30 -6.43
N LYS A 19 -3.58 -13.55 -6.08
CA LYS A 19 -2.90 -14.14 -4.92
C LYS A 19 -1.42 -14.35 -5.20
N ARG A 20 -0.59 -14.14 -4.19
CA ARG A 20 0.83 -14.46 -4.28
C ARG A 20 1.04 -15.97 -4.41
N ALA A 21 2.01 -16.36 -5.23
CA ALA A 21 2.50 -17.72 -5.26
C ALA A 21 3.28 -18.06 -3.98
N ARG A 22 3.46 -19.33 -3.70
CA ARG A 22 4.26 -19.78 -2.55
C ARG A 22 5.70 -19.25 -2.67
N GLY A 23 6.17 -18.56 -1.64
CA GLY A 23 7.52 -17.99 -1.60
C GLY A 23 7.67 -16.65 -2.35
N GLU A 24 6.61 -16.16 -3.00
CA GLU A 24 6.62 -14.86 -3.67
C GLU A 24 6.59 -13.73 -2.64
N THR A 25 7.54 -12.81 -2.72
CA THR A 25 7.54 -11.58 -1.92
C THR A 25 6.55 -10.55 -2.47
N ASN A 26 6.28 -9.50 -1.70
CA ASN A 26 5.47 -8.39 -2.20
C ASN A 26 6.13 -7.67 -3.38
N VAL A 27 7.45 -7.56 -3.38
CA VAL A 27 8.20 -6.97 -4.49
C VAL A 27 8.07 -7.83 -5.76
N ASP A 28 8.15 -9.15 -5.64
CA ASP A 28 7.94 -10.07 -6.77
C ASP A 28 6.53 -9.96 -7.33
N TRP A 29 5.55 -9.88 -6.44
CA TRP A 29 4.16 -9.69 -6.86
C TRP A 29 3.97 -8.35 -7.58
N LEU A 30 4.53 -7.26 -7.06
CA LEU A 30 4.45 -5.93 -7.69
C LEU A 30 5.14 -5.90 -9.04
N ARG A 31 6.23 -6.66 -9.21
CA ARG A 31 6.92 -6.77 -10.51
C ARG A 31 6.00 -7.24 -11.61
N SER A 32 5.09 -8.16 -11.32
CA SER A 32 4.10 -8.64 -12.29
C SER A 32 3.05 -7.60 -12.67
N GLN A 33 2.87 -6.56 -11.83
CA GLN A 33 1.89 -5.48 -12.02
C GLN A 33 2.54 -4.17 -12.44
N TRP A 34 3.87 -4.13 -12.53
CA TRP A 34 4.61 -2.88 -12.72
C TRP A 34 4.39 -2.26 -14.10
N ARG A 35 4.24 -0.93 -14.10
CA ARG A 35 4.12 -0.12 -15.33
C ARG A 35 5.05 1.08 -15.23
N ASN A 36 5.99 1.17 -16.17
CA ASN A 36 6.98 2.27 -16.22
C ASN A 36 6.40 3.60 -16.69
N ASP A 37 5.26 3.56 -17.36
CA ASP A 37 4.61 4.71 -18.00
C ASP A 37 3.62 5.46 -17.10
N ARG A 38 3.51 5.06 -15.83
CA ARG A 38 2.49 5.59 -14.92
C ARG A 38 3.07 5.97 -13.58
N VAL A 39 2.54 7.07 -13.03
CA VAL A 39 2.70 7.35 -11.60
C VAL A 39 1.86 6.36 -10.81
N ALA A 40 2.37 5.88 -9.72
CA ALA A 40 1.70 4.87 -8.94
C ALA A 40 1.67 5.21 -7.45
N ILE A 41 0.60 4.76 -6.80
CA ILE A 41 0.42 4.81 -5.35
C ILE A 41 0.46 3.36 -4.85
N LEU A 42 1.24 3.14 -3.80
CA LEU A 42 1.29 1.88 -3.09
C LEU A 42 0.33 1.91 -1.90
N LEU A 43 -0.52 0.90 -1.78
CA LEU A 43 -1.29 0.64 -0.57
C LEU A 43 -0.71 -0.56 0.15
N VAL A 44 -0.55 -0.44 1.45
CA VAL A 44 0.02 -1.50 2.29
C VAL A 44 -0.90 -1.76 3.49
N GLY A 45 -1.12 -3.01 3.78
CA GLY A 45 -1.77 -3.45 5.01
C GLY A 45 -0.79 -4.25 5.85
N GLY A 46 -0.40 -3.69 6.99
CA GLY A 46 0.52 -4.32 7.93
C GLY A 46 -0.17 -5.06 9.07
N THR A 47 0.64 -5.71 9.91
CA THR A 47 0.19 -6.53 11.05
C THR A 47 0.53 -5.94 12.40
N SER A 48 1.18 -4.77 12.46
CA SER A 48 1.48 -4.11 13.73
C SER A 48 0.20 -3.64 14.43
N LEU A 49 0.31 -3.33 15.73
CA LEU A 49 -0.81 -2.77 16.48
C LEU A 49 -1.30 -1.44 15.90
N VAL A 50 -0.38 -0.61 15.43
CA VAL A 50 -0.72 0.66 14.77
C VAL A 50 -1.48 0.40 13.48
N ASP A 51 -1.01 -0.52 12.65
CA ASP A 51 -1.71 -0.94 11.43
C ASP A 51 -3.14 -1.42 11.72
N PHE A 52 -3.28 -2.27 12.73
CA PHE A 52 -4.59 -2.78 13.13
C PHE A 52 -5.54 -1.67 13.57
N ARG A 53 -5.08 -0.75 14.40
CA ARG A 53 -5.89 0.40 14.86
C ARG A 53 -6.33 1.30 13.71
N LEU A 54 -5.46 1.56 12.74
CA LEU A 54 -5.80 2.35 11.56
C LEU A 54 -6.83 1.64 10.69
N ARG A 55 -6.69 0.35 10.49
CA ARG A 55 -7.64 -0.46 9.73
C ARG A 55 -9.01 -0.49 10.40
N VAL A 56 -9.05 -0.63 11.70
CA VAL A 56 -10.31 -0.58 12.49
C VAL A 56 -10.95 0.80 12.44
N ALA A 57 -10.16 1.86 12.56
CA ALA A 57 -10.68 3.23 12.48
C ALA A 57 -11.38 3.51 11.14
N GLN A 58 -10.90 2.93 10.05
CA GLN A 58 -11.52 3.05 8.73
C GLN A 58 -12.87 2.33 8.62
N SER A 59 -13.19 1.40 9.52
CA SER A 59 -14.47 0.68 9.51
C SER A 59 -15.68 1.60 9.64
N HIS A 60 -15.51 2.75 10.30
CA HIS A 60 -16.58 3.76 10.42
C HIS A 60 -17.00 4.37 9.09
N PHE A 61 -16.16 4.31 8.08
CA PHE A 61 -16.44 4.82 6.74
C PHE A 61 -16.89 3.72 5.77
N ARG A 62 -16.89 2.48 6.20
CA ARG A 62 -17.31 1.33 5.40
C ARG A 62 -18.75 0.95 5.70
N ASN A 63 -19.49 0.59 4.68
CA ASN A 63 -20.89 0.20 4.82
C ASN A 63 -21.07 -1.10 5.62
N ASP A 64 -20.07 -1.99 5.61
CA ASP A 64 -20.08 -3.28 6.29
C ASP A 64 -19.49 -3.25 7.70
N LEU A 65 -18.97 -2.10 8.14
CA LEU A 65 -18.32 -1.89 9.43
C LEU A 65 -17.15 -2.85 9.70
N THR A 66 -16.58 -3.45 8.66
CA THR A 66 -15.38 -4.30 8.78
C THR A 66 -14.11 -3.48 8.70
N PRO A 67 -13.00 -3.90 9.33
CA PRO A 67 -11.72 -3.24 9.18
C PRO A 67 -11.28 -3.17 7.73
N SER A 68 -10.59 -2.10 7.35
CA SER A 68 -9.95 -1.98 6.04
C SER A 68 -8.81 -2.99 5.91
N HIS A 69 -8.47 -3.34 4.67
CA HIS A 69 -7.23 -4.07 4.37
C HIS A 69 -5.99 -3.20 4.43
N TRP A 70 -6.16 -1.88 4.43
CA TRP A 70 -5.09 -0.91 4.23
C TRP A 70 -4.83 -0.10 5.48
N SER A 71 -3.56 0.06 5.83
CA SER A 71 -3.10 0.87 6.95
C SER A 71 -2.15 1.99 6.54
N HIS A 72 -1.58 1.92 5.33
CA HIS A 72 -0.56 2.85 4.88
C HIS A 72 -0.62 3.09 3.39
N VAL A 73 -0.19 4.28 2.98
CA VAL A 73 -0.09 4.72 1.59
C VAL A 73 1.27 5.36 1.34
N ALA A 74 1.84 5.08 0.18
CA ALA A 74 3.09 5.70 -0.27
C ALA A 74 3.02 6.08 -1.74
N LEU A 75 3.73 7.12 -2.14
CA LEU A 75 3.90 7.50 -3.53
C LEU A 75 5.13 6.80 -4.09
N LEU A 76 4.96 6.05 -5.17
CA LEU A 76 6.07 5.38 -5.85
C LEU A 76 6.78 6.34 -6.80
N GLY A 77 8.11 6.39 -6.69
CA GLY A 77 8.96 7.06 -7.63
C GLY A 77 9.20 6.24 -8.89
N HIS A 78 10.08 6.75 -9.72
CA HIS A 78 10.49 6.05 -10.94
C HIS A 78 11.35 4.83 -10.60
N GLY A 79 11.04 3.70 -11.22
CA GLY A 79 11.77 2.46 -10.97
C GLY A 79 11.70 1.50 -12.15
N GLU A 80 12.63 0.58 -12.18
CA GLU A 80 12.74 -0.46 -13.20
C GLU A 80 12.34 -1.83 -12.63
N ALA A 81 11.64 -2.64 -13.41
CA ALA A 81 11.20 -3.96 -13.00
C ALA A 81 12.36 -4.86 -12.54
N LYS A 82 13.55 -4.72 -13.13
CA LYS A 82 14.74 -5.51 -12.77
C LYS A 82 15.27 -5.23 -11.37
N SER A 83 15.14 -3.98 -10.90
CA SER A 83 15.65 -3.51 -9.61
C SER A 83 14.55 -2.88 -8.76
N LEU A 84 13.38 -3.49 -8.77
CA LEU A 84 12.17 -2.91 -8.18
C LEU A 84 12.30 -2.67 -6.68
N ALA A 85 13.02 -3.52 -5.95
CA ALA A 85 13.24 -3.35 -4.52
C ALA A 85 13.91 -2.02 -4.15
N THR A 86 14.72 -1.44 -5.04
CA THR A 86 15.41 -0.16 -4.84
C THR A 86 14.62 1.04 -5.35
N THR A 87 13.43 0.83 -5.89
CA THR A 87 12.54 1.92 -6.31
C THR A 87 12.26 2.85 -5.14
N PRO A 88 12.51 4.16 -5.29
CA PRO A 88 12.24 5.10 -4.22
C PRO A 88 10.73 5.22 -4.00
N LEU A 89 10.36 5.34 -2.73
CA LEU A 89 9.01 5.72 -2.35
C LEU A 89 9.03 6.85 -1.32
N TYR A 90 7.98 7.64 -1.37
CA TYR A 90 7.79 8.81 -0.54
C TYR A 90 6.58 8.58 0.35
N GLU A 91 6.80 8.67 1.64
CA GLU A 91 5.79 8.32 2.64
C GLU A 91 5.94 9.15 3.91
N ILE A 92 4.86 9.23 4.68
CA ILE A 92 4.90 9.62 6.08
C ILE A 92 4.85 8.32 6.87
N SER A 93 5.99 7.93 7.45
CA SER A 93 6.12 6.63 8.11
C SER A 93 5.22 6.54 9.34
N LEU A 94 4.54 5.40 9.50
CA LEU A 94 3.80 5.06 10.71
C LEU A 94 4.73 4.63 11.85
N MET A 95 5.94 4.21 11.52
CA MET A 95 6.96 3.81 12.48
C MET A 95 7.87 5.00 12.75
N PRO A 96 8.07 5.38 14.01
CA PRO A 96 9.07 6.39 14.33
C PRO A 96 10.45 5.94 13.82
N ALA A 97 11.20 6.86 13.27
CA ALA A 97 12.63 6.66 13.13
C ALA A 97 13.21 6.37 14.52
N GLU A 98 14.17 5.48 14.58
CA GLU A 98 14.74 4.87 15.78
C GLU A 98 14.73 5.75 17.05
N GLY A 99 14.16 5.19 18.15
CA GLY A 99 14.29 5.76 19.50
C GLY A 99 13.02 6.38 20.08
N PHE A 100 13.09 6.62 21.37
CA PHE A 100 12.06 7.37 22.09
C PHE A 100 12.16 8.86 21.76
N GLY A 101 11.13 9.37 21.16
CA GLY A 101 11.03 10.77 20.77
C GLY A 101 11.13 10.94 19.26
N PHE A 102 10.15 11.61 18.71
CA PHE A 102 10.11 11.96 17.31
C PHE A 102 10.88 13.25 17.09
N PRO A 103 12.06 13.24 16.45
CA PRO A 103 12.60 14.50 15.95
C PRO A 103 11.55 15.11 15.01
N PRO A 104 11.29 16.41 15.05
CA PRO A 104 10.32 17.05 14.17
C PRO A 104 10.49 16.70 12.69
N ALA A 105 11.72 16.48 12.26
CA ALA A 105 12.05 16.06 10.89
C ALA A 105 11.52 14.66 10.53
N SER A 106 11.25 13.76 11.50
CA SER A 106 10.75 12.41 11.23
C SER A 106 9.24 12.33 11.01
N ASN A 107 8.51 13.41 11.29
CA ASN A 107 7.07 13.50 11.07
C ASN A 107 6.70 14.01 9.66
N GLY A 108 7.68 14.31 8.83
CA GLY A 108 7.48 14.74 7.46
C GLY A 108 7.57 13.59 6.46
N VAL A 109 7.47 13.95 5.20
CA VAL A 109 7.65 13.01 4.09
C VAL A 109 9.09 12.48 4.09
N GLN A 110 9.22 11.18 4.06
CA GLN A 110 10.49 10.47 4.02
C GLN A 110 10.65 9.74 2.70
N LYS A 111 11.88 9.69 2.21
CA LYS A 111 12.25 8.86 1.06
C LYS A 111 12.82 7.55 1.55
N THR A 112 12.17 6.45 1.18
CA THR A 112 12.63 5.09 1.45
C THR A 112 12.66 4.28 0.15
N VAL A 113 12.75 2.97 0.24
CA VAL A 113 12.74 2.08 -0.92
C VAL A 113 11.65 1.04 -0.80
N LEU A 114 11.15 0.57 -1.95
CA LEU A 114 10.05 -0.40 -2.03
C LEU A 114 10.37 -1.71 -1.30
N GLY A 115 11.64 -2.11 -1.25
CA GLY A 115 12.09 -3.31 -0.54
C GLY A 115 11.73 -3.34 0.95
N LYS A 116 11.47 -2.18 1.57
CA LYS A 116 10.95 -2.09 2.94
C LYS A 116 9.66 -2.91 3.14
N TYR A 117 8.83 -3.04 2.12
CA TYR A 117 7.53 -3.70 2.17
C TYR A 117 7.52 -5.10 1.53
N ALA A 118 8.70 -5.70 1.32
CA ALA A 118 8.82 -7.00 0.66
C ALA A 118 8.26 -8.17 1.48
N ASP A 119 8.36 -8.10 2.81
CA ASP A 119 7.99 -9.20 3.69
C ASP A 119 6.46 -9.39 3.77
N THR A 120 6.00 -10.52 3.28
CA THR A 120 4.57 -10.87 3.25
C THR A 120 4.00 -11.21 4.63
N LYS A 121 4.85 -11.53 5.59
CA LYS A 121 4.43 -11.83 6.96
C LYS A 121 4.06 -10.55 7.72
N ASN A 122 4.88 -9.51 7.59
CA ASN A 122 4.63 -8.22 8.21
C ASN A 122 3.66 -7.35 7.40
N PHE A 123 3.63 -7.54 6.08
CA PHE A 123 2.78 -6.79 5.15
C PHE A 123 1.99 -7.74 4.25
N PRO A 124 0.95 -8.41 4.79
CA PRO A 124 0.21 -9.42 4.04
C PRO A 124 -0.63 -8.86 2.90
N ASN A 125 -1.02 -7.60 2.97
CA ASN A 125 -1.83 -6.95 1.94
C ASN A 125 -1.03 -5.87 1.22
N ILE A 126 -0.99 -5.94 -0.09
CA ILE A 126 -0.34 -4.93 -0.92
C ILE A 126 -1.15 -4.69 -2.19
N ALA A 127 -1.22 -3.45 -2.62
CA ALA A 127 -1.84 -3.06 -3.88
C ALA A 127 -1.10 -1.90 -4.53
N ILE A 128 -1.19 -1.84 -5.83
CA ILE A 128 -0.67 -0.73 -6.63
C ILE A 128 -1.82 -0.09 -7.40
N LEU A 129 -1.88 1.24 -7.33
CA LEU A 129 -2.82 2.05 -8.09
C LEU A 129 -2.03 2.88 -9.10
N HIS A 130 -2.21 2.58 -10.37
CA HIS A 130 -1.62 3.38 -11.44
C HIS A 130 -2.55 4.55 -11.76
N LEU A 131 -2.02 5.76 -11.68
CA LEU A 131 -2.78 6.94 -12.02
C LEU A 131 -2.92 7.08 -13.54
N PRO A 132 -4.01 7.65 -14.03
CA PRO A 132 -4.17 7.93 -15.46
C PRO A 132 -3.02 8.79 -16.00
N ALA A 133 -2.67 8.56 -17.25
CA ALA A 133 -1.66 9.39 -17.92
C ALA A 133 -2.17 10.81 -18.15
#